data_068e6987ca4416e1ecd06fa0ab90c1c1
#
_entry.id   068e6987ca4416e1ecd06fa0ab90c1c1
#
_cell.length_a   1.000
_cell.length_b   1.000
_cell.length_c   1.000
_cell.angle_alpha   90.00
_cell.angle_beta   90.00
_cell.angle_gamma   90.00
#
_symmetry.space_group_name_H-M   'P 1'
#
loop_
_entity.id
_entity.type
_entity.pdbx_description
1 polymer ?
#
loop_
_entity_poly.entity_id
_entity_poly.type
_entity_poly.pdbx_seq_one_letter_code
_entity_poly.pdbx_strand_id
1 'polypeptide(L)'
;MEYRNAVYTNAENTYVDCEINHAEFGWIPYTLDPTDTDMTVNNDDLFAAMVSNADVGAYVPPTQAEIDAERQAEINETSRKYLDSTDWYIPRYMETGEAVPEEVTAGRAEARAAIVVL
;
A
#
# COMPACT_ATOMS: atom_id res chain seq x y z
N MET A 1 -13.74 -26.27 -2.92
CA MET A 1 -13.49 -25.16 -3.85
C MET A 1 -12.05 -25.22 -4.32
N GLU A 2 -11.84 -25.09 -5.60
CA GLU A 2 -10.49 -25.09 -6.17
C GLU A 2 -9.76 -23.78 -5.87
N TYR A 3 -8.46 -23.88 -5.68
CA TYR A 3 -7.59 -22.73 -5.47
C TYR A 3 -6.28 -22.91 -6.23
N ARG A 4 -5.58 -21.80 -6.47
CA ARG A 4 -4.25 -21.79 -7.08
C ARG A 4 -3.45 -20.55 -6.64
N ASN A 5 -2.13 -20.56 -6.88
CA ASN A 5 -1.23 -19.44 -6.61
C ASN A 5 -1.30 -18.96 -5.16
N ALA A 6 -1.41 -19.88 -4.20
CA ALA A 6 -1.48 -19.57 -2.78
C ALA A 6 -0.11 -19.18 -2.23
N VAL A 7 -0.03 -18.05 -1.53
CA VAL A 7 1.19 -17.51 -0.92
C VAL A 7 0.83 -16.87 0.43
N TYR A 8 1.61 -17.17 1.46
CA TYR A 8 1.45 -16.47 2.74
C TYR A 8 1.78 -14.99 2.60
N THR A 9 0.97 -14.12 3.23
CA THR A 9 1.12 -12.66 3.17
C THR A 9 1.77 -12.08 4.41
N ASN A 10 2.01 -12.89 5.44
CA ASN A 10 2.62 -12.46 6.70
C ASN A 10 3.57 -13.51 7.26
N ALA A 11 4.47 -13.08 8.15
CA ALA A 11 5.46 -13.96 8.77
C ALA A 11 4.84 -15.02 9.69
N GLU A 12 3.64 -14.75 10.22
CA GLU A 12 2.91 -15.66 11.09
C GLU A 12 2.19 -16.79 10.34
N ASN A 13 2.16 -16.74 9.01
CA ASN A 13 1.47 -17.70 8.15
C ASN A 13 -0.03 -17.84 8.47
N THR A 14 -0.69 -16.71 8.76
CA THR A 14 -2.11 -16.66 9.12
C THR A 14 -3.01 -16.22 7.99
N TYR A 15 -2.48 -15.45 7.02
CA TYR A 15 -3.22 -14.99 5.86
C TYR A 15 -2.60 -15.49 4.57
N VAL A 16 -3.44 -15.87 3.62
CA VAL A 16 -3.00 -16.41 2.33
C VAL A 16 -3.66 -15.63 1.20
N ASP A 17 -2.86 -15.08 0.29
CA ASP A 17 -3.34 -14.58 -0.99
C ASP A 17 -3.37 -15.72 -2.00
N CYS A 18 -4.48 -15.87 -2.68
CA CYS A 18 -4.66 -16.94 -3.67
C CYS A 18 -5.68 -16.52 -4.71
N GLU A 19 -5.89 -17.40 -5.66
CA GLU A 19 -7.04 -17.34 -6.57
C GLU A 19 -7.94 -18.51 -6.25
N ILE A 20 -9.25 -18.27 -6.22
CA ILE A 20 -10.27 -19.30 -6.01
C ILE A 20 -11.18 -19.41 -7.25
N ASN A 21 -11.63 -20.62 -7.53
CA ASN A 21 -12.60 -20.85 -8.58
C ASN A 21 -14.02 -20.70 -8.01
N HIS A 22 -14.52 -19.47 -8.05
CA HIS A 22 -15.85 -19.16 -7.53
C HIS A 22 -16.93 -19.69 -8.47
N ALA A 23 -18.00 -20.23 -7.88
CA ALA A 23 -19.08 -20.85 -8.65
C ALA A 23 -19.77 -19.89 -9.64
N GLU A 24 -19.85 -18.60 -9.31
CA GLU A 24 -20.50 -17.59 -10.15
C GLU A 24 -19.51 -16.81 -11.03
N PHE A 25 -18.31 -16.50 -10.49
CA PHE A 25 -17.37 -15.57 -11.12
C PHE A 25 -16.14 -16.24 -11.74
N GLY A 26 -15.98 -17.56 -11.56
CA GLY A 26 -14.77 -18.26 -11.98
C GLY A 26 -13.56 -17.91 -11.11
N TRP A 27 -12.39 -17.88 -11.70
CA TRP A 27 -11.16 -17.58 -10.97
C TRP A 27 -11.09 -16.10 -10.57
N ILE A 28 -11.08 -15.83 -9.28
CA ILE A 28 -10.99 -14.49 -8.71
C ILE A 28 -9.87 -14.41 -7.67
N PRO A 29 -9.24 -13.23 -7.52
CA PRO A 29 -8.31 -12.99 -6.42
C PRO A 29 -9.04 -13.07 -5.08
N TYR A 30 -8.41 -13.68 -4.08
CA TYR A 30 -9.00 -13.83 -2.77
C TYR A 30 -7.92 -13.85 -1.69
N THR A 31 -8.14 -13.09 -0.61
CA THR A 31 -7.29 -13.17 0.58
C THR A 31 -7.98 -14.04 1.63
N LEU A 32 -7.38 -15.16 1.95
CA LEU A 32 -7.91 -16.12 2.92
C LEU A 32 -7.63 -15.63 4.33
N ASP A 33 -8.70 -15.43 5.10
CA ASP A 33 -8.63 -15.05 6.51
C ASP A 33 -9.32 -16.14 7.33
N PRO A 34 -8.56 -16.93 8.13
CA PRO A 34 -9.15 -18.01 8.93
C PRO A 34 -10.11 -17.54 10.02
N THR A 35 -10.15 -16.23 10.31
CA THR A 35 -11.10 -15.66 11.26
C THR A 35 -12.39 -15.17 10.60
N ASP A 36 -12.44 -15.17 9.27
CA ASP A 36 -13.63 -14.76 8.53
C ASP A 36 -14.71 -15.84 8.61
N THR A 37 -15.89 -15.44 9.04
CA THR A 37 -17.05 -16.33 9.21
C THR A 37 -18.02 -16.30 8.04
N ASP A 38 -17.65 -15.67 6.92
CA ASP A 38 -18.48 -15.63 5.72
C ASP A 38 -18.71 -17.04 5.20
N MET A 39 -19.99 -17.39 5.02
CA MET A 39 -20.41 -18.72 4.59
C MET A 39 -20.26 -18.96 3.09
N THR A 40 -19.98 -17.94 2.30
CA THR A 40 -19.80 -18.05 0.85
C THR A 40 -18.54 -18.83 0.50
N VAL A 41 -17.46 -18.60 1.27
CA VAL A 41 -16.21 -19.34 1.16
C VAL A 41 -15.85 -19.85 2.55
N ASN A 42 -15.68 -21.16 2.68
CA ASN A 42 -15.25 -21.74 3.93
C ASN A 42 -13.74 -21.60 4.09
N ASN A 43 -13.33 -20.51 4.73
CA ASN A 43 -11.91 -20.15 4.90
C ASN A 43 -11.16 -21.23 5.72
N ASP A 44 -11.77 -21.78 6.76
CA ASP A 44 -11.13 -22.78 7.60
C ASP A 44 -10.82 -24.08 6.83
N ASP A 45 -11.79 -24.58 6.05
CA ASP A 45 -11.61 -25.79 5.24
C ASP A 45 -10.59 -25.58 4.15
N LEU A 46 -10.62 -24.42 3.50
CA LEU A 46 -9.71 -24.08 2.43
C LEU A 46 -8.27 -23.93 2.95
N PHE A 47 -8.11 -23.27 4.08
CA PHE A 47 -6.82 -23.12 4.76
C PHE A 47 -6.25 -24.49 5.18
N ALA A 48 -7.07 -25.33 5.78
CA ALA A 48 -6.67 -26.68 6.19
C ALA A 48 -6.22 -27.54 4.99
N ALA A 49 -6.93 -27.45 3.86
CA ALA A 49 -6.57 -28.15 2.64
C ALA A 49 -5.22 -27.67 2.09
N MET A 50 -4.98 -26.37 2.06
CA MET A 50 -3.72 -25.78 1.61
C MET A 50 -2.54 -26.23 2.47
N VAL A 51 -2.69 -26.23 3.79
CA VAL A 51 -1.65 -26.66 4.73
C VAL A 51 -1.37 -28.15 4.57
N SER A 52 -2.42 -28.98 4.47
CA SER A 52 -2.28 -30.44 4.29
C SER A 52 -1.55 -30.79 3.00
N ASN A 53 -1.82 -30.06 1.92
CA ASN A 53 -1.21 -30.29 0.61
C ASN A 53 0.15 -29.63 0.45
N ALA A 54 0.58 -28.81 1.41
CA ALA A 54 1.79 -28.00 1.34
C ALA A 54 1.85 -27.12 0.07
N ASP A 55 0.71 -26.56 -0.33
CA ASP A 55 0.56 -25.79 -1.59
C ASP A 55 0.75 -24.30 -1.42
N VAL A 56 1.10 -23.83 -0.22
CA VAL A 56 1.24 -22.39 0.05
C VAL A 56 2.70 -21.99 -0.06
N GLY A 57 2.98 -21.03 -0.94
CA GLY A 57 4.31 -20.44 -1.07
C GLY A 57 4.71 -19.66 0.18
N ALA A 58 6.01 -19.62 0.47
CA ALA A 58 6.53 -18.91 1.63
C ALA A 58 6.31 -17.41 1.51
N TYR A 59 6.10 -16.76 2.65
CA TYR A 59 6.07 -15.30 2.73
C TYR A 59 7.44 -14.71 2.39
N VAL A 60 7.45 -13.80 1.45
CA VAL A 60 8.66 -13.05 1.08
C VAL A 60 8.48 -11.62 1.60
N PRO A 61 9.18 -11.22 2.66
CA PRO A 61 9.07 -9.85 3.16
C PRO A 61 9.64 -8.86 2.14
N PRO A 62 9.16 -7.61 2.15
CA PRO A 62 9.73 -6.58 1.29
C PRO A 62 11.20 -6.37 1.62
N THR A 63 12.01 -6.11 0.59
CA THR A 63 13.43 -5.79 0.76
C THR A 63 13.59 -4.39 1.38
N GLN A 64 14.76 -4.11 1.95
CA GLN A 64 15.05 -2.79 2.48
C GLN A 64 14.93 -1.72 1.39
N ALA A 65 15.32 -2.03 0.16
CA ALA A 65 15.19 -1.12 -0.98
C ALA A 65 13.71 -0.81 -1.29
N GLU A 66 12.84 -1.80 -1.22
CA GLU A 66 11.40 -1.62 -1.43
C GLU A 66 10.78 -0.77 -0.32
N ILE A 67 11.16 -1.01 0.93
CA ILE A 67 10.70 -0.22 2.08
C ILE A 67 11.14 1.23 1.95
N ASP A 68 12.39 1.46 1.57
CA ASP A 68 12.95 2.80 1.40
C ASP A 68 12.27 3.55 0.25
N ALA A 69 12.00 2.86 -0.87
CA ALA A 69 11.28 3.43 -2.01
C ALA A 69 9.84 3.83 -1.65
N GLU A 70 9.14 3.00 -0.90
CA GLU A 70 7.78 3.29 -0.43
C GLU A 70 7.77 4.51 0.51
N ARG A 71 8.72 4.56 1.44
CA ARG A 71 8.87 5.71 2.35
C ARG A 71 9.15 6.99 1.57
N GLN A 72 10.04 6.94 0.58
CA GLN A 72 10.37 8.09 -0.26
C GLN A 72 9.17 8.54 -1.09
N ALA A 73 8.36 7.62 -1.58
CA ALA A 73 7.13 7.94 -2.32
C ALA A 73 6.13 8.70 -1.43
N GLU A 74 5.99 8.31 -0.17
CA GLU A 74 5.15 9.01 0.81
C GLU A 74 5.67 10.43 1.10
N ILE A 75 6.98 10.56 1.29
CA ILE A 75 7.64 11.87 1.49
C ILE A 75 7.41 12.76 0.29
N ASN A 76 7.57 12.24 -0.92
CA ASN A 76 7.33 12.98 -2.16
C ASN A 76 5.89 13.46 -2.26
N GLU A 77 4.93 12.61 -1.96
CA GLU A 77 3.50 12.97 -2.00
C GLU A 77 3.17 14.06 -0.99
N THR A 78 3.60 13.92 0.25
CA THR A 78 3.39 14.90 1.31
C THR A 78 4.03 16.24 0.95
N SER A 79 5.24 16.21 0.42
CA SER A 79 5.98 17.42 0.02
C SER A 79 5.30 18.13 -1.14
N ARG A 80 4.81 17.42 -2.15
CA ARG A 80 4.05 18.00 -3.27
C ARG A 80 2.74 18.60 -2.81
N LYS A 81 2.02 17.95 -1.91
CA LYS A 81 0.79 18.48 -1.33
C LYS A 81 1.04 19.79 -0.58
N TYR A 82 2.12 19.87 0.17
CA TYR A 82 2.50 21.08 0.87
C TYR A 82 2.81 22.22 -0.12
N LEU A 83 3.59 21.94 -1.16
CA LEU A 83 3.90 22.92 -2.20
C LEU A 83 2.63 23.39 -2.89
N ASP A 84 1.74 22.48 -3.27
CA ASP A 84 0.46 22.83 -3.91
C ASP A 84 -0.41 23.70 -3.01
N SER A 85 -0.50 23.36 -1.73
CA SER A 85 -1.32 24.11 -0.77
C SER A 85 -0.78 25.51 -0.47
N THR A 86 0.51 25.76 -0.73
CA THR A 86 1.18 27.03 -0.46
C THR A 86 1.53 27.83 -1.70
N ASP A 87 1.26 27.31 -2.89
CA ASP A 87 1.56 28.00 -4.17
C ASP A 87 0.85 29.36 -4.29
N TRP A 88 -0.33 29.50 -3.72
CA TRP A 88 -1.12 30.74 -3.79
C TRP A 88 -0.45 31.95 -3.13
N TYR A 89 0.50 31.74 -2.23
CA TYR A 89 1.26 32.84 -1.61
C TYR A 89 2.10 33.60 -2.63
N ILE A 90 2.57 32.93 -3.66
CA ILE A 90 3.47 33.53 -4.65
C ILE A 90 2.76 34.57 -5.52
N PRO A 91 1.63 34.23 -6.22
CA PRO A 91 0.90 35.23 -6.98
C PRO A 91 0.34 36.37 -6.10
N ARG A 92 -0.05 36.08 -4.85
CA ARG A 92 -0.48 37.12 -3.91
C ARG A 92 0.64 38.13 -3.65
N TYR A 93 1.86 37.65 -3.41
CA TYR A 93 3.02 38.53 -3.24
C TYR A 93 3.26 39.39 -4.46
N MET A 94 3.18 38.82 -5.65
CA MET A 94 3.38 39.52 -6.90
C MET A 94 2.30 40.59 -7.17
N GLU A 95 1.08 40.32 -6.80
CA GLU A 95 -0.06 41.22 -7.04
C GLU A 95 -0.21 42.29 -5.98
N THR A 96 0.02 41.97 -4.73
CA THR A 96 -0.28 42.83 -3.58
C THR A 96 0.96 43.35 -2.85
N GLY A 97 2.13 42.75 -3.09
CA GLY A 97 3.35 43.05 -2.35
C GLY A 97 3.36 42.48 -0.94
N GLU A 98 2.34 41.70 -0.57
CA GLU A 98 2.26 41.06 0.74
C GLU A 98 3.27 39.91 0.84
N ALA A 99 4.20 40.01 1.77
CA ALA A 99 5.30 39.03 1.92
C ALA A 99 4.79 37.63 2.23
N VAL A 100 5.46 36.63 1.64
CA VAL A 100 5.24 35.24 2.00
C VAL A 100 5.72 35.02 3.45
N PRO A 101 4.93 34.42 4.34
CA PRO A 101 5.38 34.13 5.69
C PRO A 101 6.69 33.35 5.70
N GLU A 102 7.58 33.68 6.62
CA GLU A 102 8.90 33.04 6.73
C GLU A 102 8.81 31.52 6.91
N GLU A 103 7.84 31.07 7.70
CA GLU A 103 7.53 29.67 7.93
C GLU A 103 7.17 28.92 6.64
N VAL A 104 6.41 29.57 5.76
CA VAL A 104 6.01 29.02 4.47
C VAL A 104 7.21 28.93 3.53
N THR A 105 8.04 29.96 3.48
CA THR A 105 9.25 29.98 2.66
C THR A 105 10.20 28.86 3.07
N ALA A 106 10.45 28.70 4.37
CA ALA A 106 11.29 27.66 4.90
C ALA A 106 10.69 26.26 4.65
N GLY A 107 9.41 26.07 4.89
CA GLY A 107 8.70 24.80 4.64
C GLY A 107 8.71 24.41 3.17
N ARG A 108 8.57 25.35 2.25
CA ARG A 108 8.66 25.09 0.82
C ARG A 108 10.07 24.67 0.39
N ALA A 109 11.10 25.29 0.95
CA ALA A 109 12.48 24.89 0.68
C ALA A 109 12.76 23.47 1.16
N GLU A 110 12.30 23.11 2.35
CA GLU A 110 12.40 21.75 2.89
C GLU A 110 11.64 20.74 2.03
N ALA A 111 10.43 21.07 1.59
CA ALA A 111 9.61 20.20 0.74
C ALA A 111 10.31 19.92 -0.60
N ARG A 112 10.89 20.93 -1.24
CA ARG A 112 11.64 20.74 -2.49
C ARG A 112 12.87 19.87 -2.28
N ALA A 113 13.59 20.06 -1.18
CA ALA A 113 14.77 19.26 -0.86
C ALA A 113 14.44 17.81 -0.52
N ALA A 114 13.25 17.56 0.03
CA ALA A 114 12.81 16.21 0.40
C ALA A 114 12.36 15.35 -0.80
N ILE A 115 11.95 15.98 -1.90
CA ILE A 115 11.47 15.25 -3.09
C ILE A 115 12.66 14.65 -3.83
N VAL A 116 12.58 13.33 -4.05
CA VAL A 116 13.57 12.58 -4.83
C VAL A 116 12.82 11.86 -5.96
N VAL A 117 13.30 12.01 -7.18
CA VAL A 117 12.73 11.32 -8.34
C VAL A 117 13.06 9.83 -8.22
N LEU A 118 12.01 9.00 -8.27
CA LEU A 118 12.13 7.54 -8.16
C LEU A 118 12.15 6.88 -9.56
#